data_2b2625a2486ac087d0fa3273cfdd3eac
#
_entry.id   2b2625a2486ac087d0fa3273cfdd3eac
#
_cell.length_a   1.000
_cell.length_b   1.000
_cell.length_c   1.000
_cell.angle_alpha   90.00
_cell.angle_beta   90.00
_cell.angle_gamma   90.00
#
_symmetry.space_group_name_H-M   'P 1'
#
loop_
_entity.id
_entity.type
_entity.pdbx_description
1 polymer ?
#
loop_
_entity_poly.entity_id
_entity_poly.type
_entity_poly.pdbx_seq_one_letter_code
_entity_poly.pdbx_strand_id
1 'polypeptide(L)'
;MVLIKSTPEKKRKVFELDDCYRKTWDFKDVQTLEKHVSIMKGIWPDYILRYGWTDDTMWIDFKKINGTEASKLEHTKEFVKKVYEFCLENIKKTSPYAHYDWVLSNIIVDGDEMFLIDWDNVGIYPYEDVKKKLLSDLKSAFGDKFDPTSI
;
A
#
# COMPACT_ATOMS: atom_id res chain seq x y z
N MET A 1 -7.05 -21.63 3.89
CA MET A 1 -6.49 -20.33 4.36
C MET A 1 -5.04 -20.54 4.77
N VAL A 2 -4.13 -19.79 4.16
CA VAL A 2 -2.68 -19.94 4.38
C VAL A 2 -2.12 -18.66 4.99
N LEU A 3 -1.43 -18.79 6.13
CA LEU A 3 -0.72 -17.68 6.75
C LEU A 3 0.52 -17.35 5.92
N ILE A 4 0.62 -16.10 5.42
CA ILE A 4 1.76 -15.65 4.63
C ILE A 4 2.62 -14.61 5.32
N LYS A 5 2.11 -13.92 6.34
CA LYS A 5 2.86 -12.91 7.09
C LYS A 5 2.31 -12.76 8.50
N SER A 6 3.21 -12.60 9.46
CA SER A 6 2.86 -12.24 10.83
C SER A 6 3.71 -11.07 11.29
N THR A 7 3.08 -10.06 11.89
CA THR A 7 3.74 -8.87 12.42
C THR A 7 3.32 -8.75 13.90
N PRO A 8 4.02 -9.47 14.82
CA PRO A 8 3.58 -9.59 16.23
C PRO A 8 3.48 -8.24 16.94
N GLU A 9 4.37 -7.30 16.68
CA GLU A 9 4.36 -5.98 17.31
C GLU A 9 3.11 -5.16 16.96
N LYS A 10 2.49 -5.43 15.82
CA LYS A 10 1.21 -4.83 15.40
C LYS A 10 0.03 -5.75 15.65
N LYS A 11 0.25 -6.93 16.24
CA LYS A 11 -0.77 -7.97 16.42
C LYS A 11 -1.49 -8.32 15.12
N ARG A 12 -0.78 -8.24 13.99
CA ARG A 12 -1.34 -8.38 12.64
C ARG A 12 -0.85 -9.63 11.95
N LYS A 13 -1.74 -10.29 11.22
CA LYS A 13 -1.43 -11.43 10.36
C LYS A 13 -2.05 -11.22 9.00
N VAL A 14 -1.43 -11.78 7.96
CA VAL A 14 -1.97 -11.80 6.61
C VAL A 14 -2.11 -13.24 6.17
N PHE A 15 -3.28 -13.59 5.69
CA PHE A 15 -3.60 -14.92 5.16
C PHE A 15 -3.96 -14.83 3.69
N GLU A 16 -3.59 -15.86 2.93
CA GLU A 16 -4.07 -16.04 1.58
C GLU A 16 -5.30 -16.94 1.58
N LEU A 17 -6.40 -16.48 0.99
CA LEU A 17 -7.60 -17.23 0.70
C LEU A 17 -7.70 -17.44 -0.80
N ASP A 18 -8.70 -18.19 -1.27
CA ASP A 18 -8.86 -18.48 -2.69
C ASP A 18 -9.11 -17.21 -3.52
N ASP A 19 -9.92 -16.29 -3.01
CA ASP A 19 -10.36 -15.09 -3.74
C ASP A 19 -9.76 -13.77 -3.25
N CYS A 20 -9.00 -13.79 -2.15
CA CYS A 20 -8.55 -12.56 -1.51
C CYS A 20 -7.34 -12.77 -0.61
N TYR A 21 -6.79 -11.67 -0.10
CA TYR A 21 -5.90 -11.68 1.06
C TYR A 21 -6.66 -11.14 2.25
N ARG A 22 -6.56 -11.83 3.39
CA ARG A 22 -7.19 -11.40 4.65
C ARG A 22 -6.13 -10.88 5.61
N LYS A 23 -6.25 -9.62 6.03
CA LYS A 23 -5.51 -9.08 7.17
C LYS A 23 -6.36 -9.21 8.42
N THR A 24 -5.76 -9.72 9.49
CA THR A 24 -6.41 -9.85 10.79
C THR A 24 -5.60 -9.11 11.84
N TRP A 25 -6.28 -8.58 12.84
CA TRP A 25 -5.68 -7.95 14.02
C TRP A 25 -6.23 -8.63 15.26
N ASP A 26 -5.35 -8.99 16.19
CA ASP A 26 -5.71 -9.66 17.46
C ASP A 26 -6.15 -8.64 18.51
N PHE A 27 -6.90 -7.64 18.09
CA PHE A 27 -7.60 -6.67 18.94
C PHE A 27 -8.81 -6.17 18.16
N LYS A 28 -9.70 -5.48 18.86
CA LYS A 28 -10.93 -4.96 18.26
C LYS A 28 -11.03 -3.46 18.47
N ASP A 29 -11.08 -2.72 17.37
CA ASP A 29 -11.35 -1.29 17.34
C ASP A 29 -12.23 -1.00 16.13
N VAL A 30 -13.53 -1.17 16.30
CA VAL A 30 -14.51 -1.07 15.21
C VAL A 30 -14.54 0.32 14.61
N GLN A 31 -14.38 1.36 15.42
CA GLN A 31 -14.38 2.74 14.94
C GLN A 31 -13.21 2.98 13.97
N THR A 32 -12.01 2.57 14.35
CA THR A 32 -10.82 2.68 13.50
C THR A 32 -10.97 1.85 12.23
N LEU A 33 -11.48 0.63 12.35
CA LEU A 33 -11.72 -0.26 11.21
C LEU A 33 -12.68 0.37 10.20
N GLU A 34 -13.84 0.83 10.66
CA GLU A 34 -14.84 1.43 9.79
C GLU A 34 -14.37 2.72 9.15
N LYS A 35 -13.61 3.53 9.87
CA LYS A 35 -13.00 4.74 9.32
C LYS A 35 -12.02 4.41 8.21
N HIS A 36 -11.15 3.43 8.42
CA HIS A 36 -10.18 2.98 7.42
C HIS A 36 -10.89 2.46 6.17
N VAL A 37 -11.89 1.60 6.34
CA VAL A 37 -12.68 1.07 5.22
C VAL A 37 -13.36 2.18 4.43
N SER A 38 -13.93 3.16 5.12
CA SER A 38 -14.58 4.31 4.48
C SER A 38 -13.61 5.13 3.65
N ILE A 39 -12.42 5.42 4.17
CA ILE A 39 -11.37 6.13 3.45
C ILE A 39 -10.96 5.34 2.19
N MET A 40 -10.72 4.05 2.34
CA MET A 40 -10.28 3.20 1.23
C MET A 40 -11.35 3.05 0.15
N LYS A 41 -12.61 2.99 0.51
CA LYS A 41 -13.70 2.95 -0.48
C LYS A 41 -13.77 4.22 -1.33
N GLY A 42 -13.37 5.35 -0.76
CA GLY A 42 -13.26 6.60 -1.50
C GLY A 42 -12.06 6.62 -2.45
N ILE A 43 -10.94 6.03 -2.04
CA ILE A 43 -9.68 6.00 -2.82
C ILE A 43 -9.71 4.93 -3.91
N TRP A 44 -10.10 3.72 -3.52
CA TRP A 44 -10.08 2.54 -4.39
C TRP A 44 -11.30 1.66 -4.10
N PRO A 45 -12.46 1.94 -4.72
CA PRO A 45 -13.75 1.32 -4.37
C PRO A 45 -13.77 -0.20 -4.37
N ASP A 46 -13.02 -0.83 -5.28
CA ASP A 46 -13.08 -2.27 -5.48
C ASP A 46 -12.04 -3.05 -4.68
N TYR A 47 -11.17 -2.36 -3.93
CA TYR A 47 -10.04 -3.01 -3.27
C TYR A 47 -10.44 -3.81 -2.05
N ILE A 48 -11.31 -3.29 -1.20
CA ILE A 48 -11.83 -4.00 -0.04
C ILE A 48 -13.09 -4.76 -0.44
N LEU A 49 -13.05 -6.09 -0.33
CA LEU A 49 -14.18 -6.96 -0.69
C LEU A 49 -15.18 -7.08 0.45
N ARG A 50 -14.70 -7.22 1.68
CA ARG A 50 -15.51 -7.38 2.88
C ARG A 50 -14.65 -7.15 4.11
N TYR A 51 -15.29 -6.92 5.24
CA TYR A 51 -14.63 -6.74 6.52
C TYR A 51 -15.56 -7.13 7.65
N GLY A 52 -15.01 -7.33 8.84
CA GLY A 52 -15.81 -7.68 9.99
C GLY A 52 -14.96 -7.79 11.25
N TRP A 53 -15.61 -8.24 12.31
CA TRP A 53 -14.97 -8.41 13.61
C TRP A 53 -15.67 -9.51 14.42
N THR A 54 -14.96 -10.02 15.42
CA THR A 54 -15.46 -10.88 16.48
C THR A 54 -15.29 -10.14 17.81
N ASP A 55 -15.42 -10.86 18.94
CA ASP A 55 -15.28 -10.22 20.26
C ASP A 55 -13.86 -9.66 20.51
N ASP A 56 -12.83 -10.28 19.96
CA ASP A 56 -11.44 -9.98 20.24
C ASP A 56 -10.55 -9.78 19.00
N THR A 57 -11.12 -9.87 17.81
CA THR A 57 -10.39 -9.73 16.56
C THR A 57 -11.17 -8.89 15.56
N MET A 58 -10.45 -8.31 14.59
CA MET A 58 -11.06 -7.67 13.43
C MET A 58 -10.28 -8.06 12.17
N TRP A 59 -10.91 -7.92 11.02
CA TRP A 59 -10.30 -8.36 9.76
C TRP A 59 -10.83 -7.58 8.56
N ILE A 60 -10.02 -7.55 7.50
CA ILE A 60 -10.36 -6.97 6.20
C ILE A 60 -9.89 -7.94 5.11
N ASP A 61 -10.76 -8.21 4.14
CA ASP A 61 -10.44 -8.96 2.93
C ASP A 61 -10.17 -8.00 1.77
N PHE A 62 -8.96 -8.10 1.22
CA PHE A 62 -8.51 -7.28 0.12
C PHE A 62 -8.47 -8.08 -1.18
N LYS A 63 -8.86 -7.45 -2.27
CA LYS A 63 -8.77 -8.03 -3.61
C LYS A 63 -7.32 -8.44 -3.92
N LYS A 64 -7.14 -9.59 -4.53
CA LYS A 64 -5.84 -10.00 -5.08
C LYS A 64 -5.52 -9.16 -6.30
N ILE A 65 -4.34 -8.55 -6.32
CA ILE A 65 -3.85 -7.77 -7.45
C ILE A 65 -2.82 -8.63 -8.18
N ASN A 66 -3.07 -8.91 -9.44
CA ASN A 66 -2.15 -9.65 -10.29
C ASN A 66 -0.94 -8.78 -10.62
N GLY A 67 0.23 -9.42 -10.71
CA GLY A 67 1.46 -8.74 -11.08
C GLY A 67 2.63 -9.14 -10.20
N THR A 68 3.71 -8.39 -10.32
CA THR A 68 4.96 -8.64 -9.60
C THR A 68 5.31 -7.41 -8.76
N GLU A 69 5.79 -7.63 -7.53
CA GLU A 69 6.29 -6.53 -6.72
C GLU A 69 7.42 -5.80 -7.43
N ALA A 70 7.39 -4.47 -7.40
CA ALA A 70 8.43 -3.64 -8.00
C ALA A 70 9.83 -3.95 -7.43
N SER A 71 9.89 -4.39 -6.18
CA SER A 71 11.15 -4.80 -5.53
C SER A 71 11.84 -5.97 -6.21
N LYS A 72 11.10 -6.80 -6.94
CA LYS A 72 11.60 -8.01 -7.61
C LYS A 72 11.93 -7.80 -9.09
N LEU A 73 11.69 -6.62 -9.63
CA LEU A 73 11.95 -6.29 -11.02
C LEU A 73 13.30 -5.59 -11.17
N GLU A 74 13.84 -5.62 -12.40
CA GLU A 74 15.08 -4.93 -12.71
C GLU A 74 14.91 -3.41 -12.58
N HIS A 75 15.81 -2.76 -11.86
CA HIS A 75 15.75 -1.32 -11.60
C HIS A 75 16.54 -0.54 -12.68
N THR A 76 16.00 -0.52 -13.89
CA THR A 76 16.54 0.34 -14.95
C THR A 76 16.21 1.80 -14.67
N LYS A 77 16.94 2.74 -15.29
CA LYS A 77 16.62 4.17 -15.15
C LYS A 77 15.20 4.50 -15.59
N GLU A 78 14.73 3.86 -16.66
CA GLU A 78 13.37 4.02 -17.15
C GLU A 78 12.34 3.52 -16.15
N PHE A 79 12.58 2.36 -15.54
CA PHE A 79 11.69 1.80 -14.52
C PHE A 79 11.62 2.71 -13.29
N VAL A 80 12.76 3.19 -12.80
CA VAL A 80 12.84 4.13 -11.67
C VAL A 80 12.01 5.38 -11.94
N LYS A 81 12.13 5.94 -13.14
CA LYS A 81 11.34 7.10 -13.57
C LYS A 81 9.84 6.81 -13.55
N LYS A 82 9.43 5.66 -14.10
CA LYS A 82 8.02 5.25 -14.12
C LYS A 82 7.45 5.09 -12.72
N VAL A 83 8.21 4.50 -11.81
CA VAL A 83 7.79 4.35 -10.41
C VAL A 83 7.58 5.71 -9.76
N TYR A 84 8.52 6.62 -9.94
CA TYR A 84 8.41 7.97 -9.37
C TYR A 84 7.19 8.72 -9.93
N GLU A 85 6.99 8.68 -11.23
CA GLU A 85 5.83 9.30 -11.88
C GLU A 85 4.51 8.71 -11.37
N PHE A 86 4.46 7.38 -11.22
CA PHE A 86 3.29 6.70 -10.65
C PHE A 86 2.99 7.18 -9.23
N CYS A 87 4.01 7.27 -8.38
CA CYS A 87 3.82 7.72 -7.00
C CYS A 87 3.34 9.18 -6.93
N LEU A 88 3.92 10.07 -7.73
CA LEU A 88 3.48 11.46 -7.79
C LEU A 88 2.04 11.59 -8.25
N GLU A 89 1.66 10.83 -9.27
CA GLU A 89 0.29 10.82 -9.77
C GLU A 89 -0.67 10.28 -8.71
N ASN A 90 -0.27 9.25 -7.98
CA ASN A 90 -1.06 8.70 -6.89
C ASN A 90 -1.34 9.73 -5.81
N ILE A 91 -0.32 10.49 -5.38
CA ILE A 91 -0.48 11.56 -4.40
C ILE A 91 -1.54 12.57 -4.85
N LYS A 92 -1.53 12.96 -6.12
CA LYS A 92 -2.53 13.89 -6.67
C LYS A 92 -3.93 13.30 -6.67
N LYS A 93 -4.08 12.04 -7.07
CA LYS A 93 -5.39 11.38 -7.20
C LYS A 93 -6.06 11.16 -5.85
N THR A 94 -5.31 10.88 -4.81
CA THR A 94 -5.85 10.50 -3.50
C THR A 94 -6.02 11.68 -2.56
N SER A 95 -5.44 12.84 -2.88
CA SER A 95 -5.53 14.05 -2.04
C SER A 95 -6.98 14.29 -1.54
N PRO A 96 -7.21 14.61 -0.27
CA PRO A 96 -6.22 14.99 0.77
C PRO A 96 -5.57 13.81 1.51
N TYR A 97 -5.96 12.59 1.21
CA TYR A 97 -5.35 11.40 1.80
C TYR A 97 -4.09 11.02 1.04
N ALA A 98 -3.14 10.39 1.73
CA ALA A 98 -1.94 9.89 1.12
C ALA A 98 -1.52 8.57 1.73
N HIS A 99 -0.95 7.71 0.90
CA HIS A 99 -0.16 6.57 1.34
C HIS A 99 1.14 7.11 1.96
N TYR A 100 1.59 6.53 3.05
CA TYR A 100 2.78 7.03 3.74
C TYR A 100 3.86 5.96 3.88
N ASP A 101 3.89 4.99 2.95
CA ASP A 101 4.85 3.89 2.95
C ASP A 101 5.16 3.47 1.50
N TRP A 102 6.09 4.17 0.88
CA TRP A 102 6.42 4.05 -0.54
C TRP A 102 7.50 3.01 -0.83
N VAL A 103 7.54 1.94 -0.05
CA VAL A 103 8.47 0.84 -0.29
C VAL A 103 8.07 0.05 -1.53
N LEU A 104 9.04 -0.50 -2.25
CA LEU A 104 8.79 -1.16 -3.53
C LEU A 104 7.96 -2.44 -3.40
N SER A 105 7.95 -3.09 -2.24
CA SER A 105 7.10 -4.25 -1.99
C SER A 105 5.60 -3.89 -1.95
N ASN A 106 5.26 -2.62 -1.81
CA ASN A 106 3.89 -2.13 -1.84
C ASN A 106 3.43 -1.69 -3.24
N ILE A 107 4.29 -1.78 -4.24
CA ILE A 107 3.95 -1.43 -5.62
C ILE A 107 3.92 -2.71 -6.44
N ILE A 108 2.76 -3.02 -7.03
CA ILE A 108 2.55 -4.19 -7.89
C ILE A 108 2.54 -3.72 -9.33
N VAL A 109 3.32 -4.38 -10.17
CA VAL A 109 3.45 -4.06 -11.60
C VAL A 109 2.83 -5.18 -12.43
N ASP A 110 1.88 -4.82 -13.28
CA ASP A 110 1.23 -5.73 -14.22
C ASP A 110 1.29 -5.12 -15.61
N GLY A 111 2.28 -5.53 -16.40
CA GLY A 111 2.55 -4.92 -17.71
C GLY A 111 2.90 -3.44 -17.55
N ASP A 112 2.08 -2.58 -18.14
CA ASP A 112 2.24 -1.12 -18.05
C ASP A 112 1.49 -0.50 -16.87
N GLU A 113 0.71 -1.29 -16.14
CA GLU A 113 -0.06 -0.82 -15.01
C GLU A 113 0.69 -1.00 -13.70
N MET A 114 0.51 -0.07 -12.79
CA MET A 114 1.03 -0.13 -11.43
C MET A 114 -0.08 0.09 -10.43
N PHE A 115 0.02 -0.62 -9.30
CA PHE A 115 -0.95 -0.55 -8.21
C PHE A 115 -0.20 -0.38 -6.89
N LEU A 116 -0.72 0.48 -6.04
CA LEU A 116 -0.18 0.70 -4.70
C LEU A 116 -1.06 -0.02 -3.69
N ILE A 117 -0.45 -0.94 -2.94
CA ILE A 117 -1.14 -1.75 -1.92
C ILE A 117 -0.63 -1.40 -0.52
N ASP A 118 -1.20 -2.04 0.49
CA ASP A 118 -0.86 -1.86 1.92
C ASP A 118 -1.04 -0.42 2.39
N TRP A 119 -2.30 -0.02 2.45
CA TRP A 119 -2.72 1.33 2.84
C TRP A 119 -2.91 1.50 4.36
N ASP A 120 -2.27 0.68 5.17
CA ASP A 120 -2.42 0.73 6.64
C ASP A 120 -2.06 2.09 7.22
N ASN A 121 -1.13 2.80 6.60
CA ASN A 121 -0.67 4.12 7.05
C ASN A 121 -1.38 5.29 6.35
N VAL A 122 -2.47 5.03 5.64
CA VAL A 122 -3.20 6.10 4.94
C VAL A 122 -3.72 7.14 5.94
N GLY A 123 -3.59 8.39 5.58
CA GLY A 123 -4.04 9.50 6.41
C GLY A 123 -3.95 10.82 5.67
N ILE A 124 -4.29 11.89 6.39
CA ILE A 124 -4.13 13.26 5.88
C ILE A 124 -2.80 13.79 6.41
N TYR A 125 -1.87 14.03 5.48
CA TYR A 125 -0.54 14.56 5.79
C TYR A 125 -0.28 15.82 4.98
N PRO A 126 0.52 16.77 5.51
CA PRO A 126 0.97 17.90 4.70
C PRO A 126 1.70 17.42 3.44
N TYR A 127 1.43 18.05 2.31
CA TYR A 127 2.01 17.65 1.02
C TYR A 127 3.54 17.56 1.07
N GLU A 128 4.19 18.52 1.73
CA GLU A 128 5.64 18.54 1.83
C GLU A 128 6.18 17.33 2.61
N ASP A 129 5.45 16.86 3.63
CA ASP A 129 5.83 15.68 4.39
C ASP A 129 5.68 14.41 3.54
N VAL A 130 4.59 14.30 2.78
CA VAL A 130 4.35 13.17 1.87
C VAL A 130 5.46 13.10 0.82
N LYS A 131 5.81 14.24 0.23
CA LYS A 131 6.86 14.32 -0.78
C LYS A 131 8.22 13.95 -0.21
N LYS A 132 8.56 14.43 0.98
CA LYS A 132 9.81 14.05 1.66
C LYS A 132 9.87 12.56 1.92
N LYS A 133 8.78 11.98 2.40
CA LYS A 133 8.71 10.52 2.66
C LYS A 133 8.91 9.74 1.37
N LEU A 134 8.24 10.14 0.29
CA LEU A 134 8.40 9.51 -1.02
C LEU A 134 9.86 9.57 -1.50
N LEU A 135 10.46 10.75 -1.48
CA LEU A 135 11.85 10.92 -1.93
C LEU A 135 12.82 10.08 -1.10
N SER A 136 12.62 10.04 0.22
CA SER A 136 13.43 9.22 1.12
C SER A 136 13.27 7.72 0.84
N ASP A 137 12.05 7.25 0.68
CA ASP A 137 11.77 5.84 0.41
C ASP A 137 12.35 5.39 -0.95
N LEU A 138 12.19 6.21 -1.99
CA LEU A 138 12.73 5.88 -3.31
C LEU A 138 14.26 5.96 -3.36
N LYS A 139 14.85 6.91 -2.65
CA LYS A 139 16.31 6.99 -2.53
C LYS A 139 16.88 5.76 -1.82
N SER A 140 16.22 5.31 -0.77
CA SER A 140 16.62 4.07 -0.07
C SER A 140 16.50 2.84 -0.97
N ALA A 141 15.44 2.78 -1.79
CA ALA A 141 15.19 1.63 -2.65
C ALA A 141 16.09 1.57 -3.87
N PHE A 142 16.33 2.69 -4.53
CA PHE A 142 17.01 2.77 -5.82
C PHE A 142 18.45 3.30 -5.75
N GLY A 143 18.83 3.91 -4.64
CA GLY A 143 20.17 4.49 -4.48
C GLY A 143 20.47 5.54 -5.54
N ASP A 144 21.63 5.44 -6.17
CA ASP A 144 22.09 6.42 -7.18
C ASP A 144 21.30 6.38 -8.48
N LYS A 145 20.48 5.35 -8.69
CA LYS A 145 19.59 5.28 -9.86
C LYS A 145 18.42 6.24 -9.76
N PHE A 146 18.12 6.74 -8.56
CA PHE A 146 17.04 7.69 -8.34
C PHE A 146 17.58 9.12 -8.31
N ASP A 147 17.21 9.90 -9.33
CA ASP A 147 17.53 11.32 -9.41
C ASP A 147 16.25 12.10 -9.75
N PRO A 148 15.59 12.70 -8.74
CA PRO A 148 14.34 13.44 -8.96
C PRO A 148 14.51 14.68 -9.83
N THR A 149 15.74 15.18 -9.99
CA THR A 149 16.00 16.38 -10.82
C THR A 149 16.09 16.07 -12.30
N SER A 150 16.24 14.79 -12.67
CA SER A 150 16.35 14.36 -14.07
C SER A 150 14.99 14.03 -14.71
N ILE A 151 13.92 14.20 -13.98
CA ILE A 151 12.55 13.83 -14.40
C ILE A 151 11.70 15.05 -14.69
#